data_bf4904b8ea8e1333c6041e5378ca9fd5
#
_entry.id   bf4904b8ea8e1333c6041e5378ca9fd5
#
_cell.length_a   1.000
_cell.length_b   1.000
_cell.length_c   1.000
_cell.angle_alpha   90.00
_cell.angle_beta   90.00
_cell.angle_gamma   90.00
#
_symmetry.space_group_name_H-M   'P 1'
#
loop_
_entity.id
_entity.type
_entity.pdbx_description
1 polymer ?
#
loop_
_entity_poly.entity_id
_entity_poly.type
_entity_poly.pdbx_seq_one_letter_code
_entity_poly.pdbx_strand_id
1 'polypeptide(L)'
;MKDCFLFLNRGPGPSTGYPLLGEVTIGSSPDNTICLDDEAIAPEHAMVSFQEGAWTVEDLGSSNSIIFKGKPVNRVVLSSGDTFQIGDFTFRFTEADIPEARDQFFETITIL
;
A
#
# COMPACT_ATOMS: atom_id res chain seq x y z
N MET A 1 -3.36 -17.11 -9.78
CA MET A 1 -2.65 -15.82 -9.83
C MET A 1 -3.25 -14.88 -8.80
N LYS A 2 -2.39 -14.13 -8.11
CA LYS A 2 -2.86 -13.19 -7.09
C LYS A 2 -2.53 -11.78 -7.51
N ASP A 3 -3.51 -10.90 -7.40
CA ASP A 3 -3.30 -9.47 -7.55
C ASP A 3 -3.21 -8.86 -6.16
N CYS A 4 -2.32 -7.90 -6.00
CA CYS A 4 -2.10 -7.25 -4.71
C CYS A 4 -2.41 -5.78 -4.81
N PHE A 5 -2.94 -5.24 -3.74
CA PHE A 5 -3.37 -3.85 -3.67
C PHE A 5 -3.01 -3.24 -2.34
N LEU A 6 -2.76 -1.93 -2.38
CA LEU A 6 -2.74 -1.13 -1.17
C LEU A 6 -3.98 -0.26 -1.16
N PHE A 7 -4.69 -0.27 -0.06
CA PHE A 7 -5.83 0.63 0.12
C PHE A 7 -5.45 1.69 1.12
N LEU A 8 -5.52 2.93 0.66
CA LEU A 8 -5.21 4.09 1.48
C LEU A 8 -6.48 4.66 2.09
N ASN A 9 -6.47 4.78 3.41
CA ASN A 9 -7.56 5.38 4.16
C ASN A 9 -7.07 6.69 4.79
N ARG A 10 -7.74 7.78 4.47
CA ARG A 10 -7.39 9.11 4.97
C ARG A 10 -8.35 9.61 6.03
N GLY A 11 -9.14 8.73 6.62
CA GLY A 11 -10.14 9.11 7.59
C GLY A 11 -11.52 8.63 7.16
N PRO A 12 -12.60 9.29 7.57
CA PRO A 12 -13.94 8.87 7.15
C PRO A 12 -14.09 9.01 5.64
N GLY A 13 -14.73 8.05 5.04
CA GLY A 13 -14.94 8.03 3.61
C GLY A 13 -14.33 6.83 2.94
N PRO A 14 -14.45 6.72 1.62
CA PRO A 14 -13.96 5.54 0.90
C PRO A 14 -12.44 5.52 0.82
N SER A 15 -11.89 4.32 0.77
CA SER A 15 -10.47 4.10 0.57
C SER A 15 -10.12 4.26 -0.91
N THR A 16 -8.87 4.62 -1.17
CA THR A 16 -8.33 4.64 -2.52
C THR A 16 -7.45 3.42 -2.71
N GLY A 17 -7.71 2.65 -3.75
CA GLY A 17 -6.94 1.44 -4.04
C GLY A 17 -5.83 1.70 -5.03
N TYR A 18 -4.64 1.15 -4.75
CA TYR A 18 -3.49 1.23 -5.63
C TYR A 18 -3.04 -0.18 -5.96
N PRO A 19 -3.08 -0.58 -7.23
CA PRO A 19 -2.58 -1.92 -7.59
C PRO A 19 -1.07 -1.99 -7.45
N LEU A 20 -0.58 -3.10 -6.95
CA LEU A 20 0.85 -3.33 -6.80
C LEU A 20 1.37 -4.09 -8.00
N LEU A 21 1.80 -3.36 -9.01
CA LEU A 21 2.31 -3.92 -10.26
C LEU A 21 3.83 -3.91 -10.31
N GLY A 22 4.45 -3.27 -9.34
CA GLY A 22 5.89 -3.14 -9.22
C GLY A 22 6.18 -2.35 -7.96
N GLU A 23 7.34 -1.75 -7.88
CA GLU A 23 7.69 -0.91 -6.75
C GLU A 23 6.73 0.27 -6.64
N VAL A 24 6.31 0.57 -5.43
CA VAL A 24 5.45 1.71 -5.13
C VAL A 24 6.13 2.54 -4.07
N THR A 25 6.39 3.81 -4.40
CA THR A 25 7.00 4.74 -3.44
C THR A 25 5.93 5.61 -2.82
N ILE A 26 6.11 5.93 -1.55
CA ILE A 26 5.17 6.72 -0.76
C ILE A 26 5.93 7.88 -0.13
N GLY A 27 5.43 9.08 -0.31
CA GLY A 27 6.07 10.25 0.28
C GLY A 27 5.36 11.52 -0.12
N SER A 28 5.87 12.66 0.38
CA SER A 28 5.26 13.94 0.10
C SER A 28 5.74 14.57 -1.21
N SER A 29 6.84 14.09 -1.76
CA SER A 29 7.30 14.58 -3.06
C SER A 29 6.35 14.12 -4.16
N PRO A 30 6.05 14.98 -5.14
CA PRO A 30 5.18 14.59 -6.24
C PRO A 30 5.74 13.50 -7.15
N ASP A 31 7.01 13.16 -7.01
CA ASP A 31 7.63 12.08 -7.78
C ASP A 31 7.24 10.70 -7.27
N ASN A 32 6.63 10.62 -6.10
CA ASN A 32 6.25 9.33 -5.53
C ASN A 32 5.03 8.74 -6.25
N THR A 33 4.96 7.43 -6.26
CA THR A 33 3.80 6.73 -6.79
C THR A 33 2.54 7.12 -6.01
N ILE A 34 2.66 7.18 -4.69
CA ILE A 34 1.59 7.66 -3.82
C ILE A 34 2.11 8.91 -3.14
N CYS A 35 1.57 10.04 -3.55
CA CYS A 35 1.99 11.33 -3.00
C CYS A 35 1.03 11.72 -1.87
N LEU A 36 1.59 11.91 -0.68
CA LEU A 36 0.83 12.32 0.49
C LEU A 36 1.27 13.74 0.85
N ASP A 37 0.46 14.71 0.47
CA ASP A 37 0.76 16.12 0.67
C ASP A 37 0.49 16.51 2.12
N ASP A 38 1.46 16.21 2.99
CA ASP A 38 1.35 16.45 4.42
C ASP A 38 2.74 16.68 4.98
N GLU A 39 2.87 17.68 5.84
CA GLU A 39 4.16 18.05 6.42
C GLU A 39 4.78 16.97 7.28
N ALA A 40 3.96 16.08 7.84
CA ALA A 40 4.45 14.98 8.67
C ALA A 40 5.05 13.86 7.85
N ILE A 41 4.96 13.94 6.51
CA ILE A 41 5.43 12.89 5.62
C ILE A 41 6.75 13.33 4.98
N ALA A 42 7.76 12.48 5.05
CA ALA A 42 9.04 12.77 4.39
C ALA A 42 8.88 12.75 2.88
N PRO A 43 9.71 13.49 2.13
CA PRO A 43 9.62 13.48 0.65
C PRO A 43 9.70 12.08 0.07
N GLU A 44 10.58 11.23 0.63
CA GLU A 44 10.68 9.82 0.28
C GLU A 44 10.55 9.06 1.59
N HIS A 45 9.34 8.62 1.91
CA HIS A 45 9.06 8.06 3.22
C HIS A 45 9.20 6.55 3.26
N ALA A 46 8.58 5.86 2.30
CA ALA A 46 8.55 4.41 2.30
C ALA A 46 8.47 3.86 0.89
N MET A 47 8.81 2.60 0.77
CA MET A 47 8.70 1.89 -0.50
C MET A 47 8.11 0.51 -0.26
N VAL A 48 7.15 0.14 -1.11
CA VAL A 48 6.57 -1.20 -1.11
C VAL A 48 7.10 -1.92 -2.34
N SER A 49 7.71 -3.06 -2.14
CA SER A 49 8.30 -3.83 -3.22
C SER A 49 8.20 -5.32 -2.97
N PHE A 50 8.30 -6.09 -4.05
CA PHE A 50 8.26 -7.54 -3.95
C PHE A 50 9.70 -8.04 -3.77
N GLN A 51 9.97 -8.64 -2.63
CA GLN A 51 11.32 -9.10 -2.28
C GLN A 51 11.24 -10.52 -1.73
N GLU A 52 12.08 -11.39 -2.27
CA GLU A 52 12.20 -12.76 -1.77
C GLU A 52 10.85 -13.48 -1.67
N GLY A 53 10.01 -13.27 -2.66
CA GLY A 53 8.72 -13.96 -2.71
C GLY A 53 7.60 -13.31 -1.91
N ALA A 54 7.82 -12.12 -1.36
CA ALA A 54 6.80 -11.44 -0.55
C ALA A 54 6.81 -9.95 -0.77
N TRP A 55 5.66 -9.33 -0.59
CA TRP A 55 5.57 -7.87 -0.60
C TRP A 55 6.05 -7.34 0.72
N THR A 56 6.87 -6.30 0.65
CA THR A 56 7.56 -5.74 1.81
C THR A 56 7.46 -4.24 1.76
N VAL A 57 7.20 -3.61 2.90
CA VAL A 57 7.27 -2.16 3.03
C VAL A 57 8.52 -1.79 3.82
N GLU A 58 9.26 -0.80 3.32
CA GLU A 58 10.51 -0.35 3.94
C GLU A 58 10.50 1.16 4.13
N ASP A 59 11.08 1.59 5.26
CA ASP A 59 11.32 2.99 5.53
C ASP A 59 12.52 3.45 4.70
N LEU A 60 12.40 4.60 4.06
CA LEU A 60 13.46 5.17 3.23
C LEU A 60 14.27 6.24 3.96
N GLY A 61 14.45 6.08 5.25
CA GLY A 61 15.26 7.02 6.03
C GLY A 61 14.46 8.10 6.72
N SER A 62 13.15 7.93 6.78
CA SER A 62 12.30 8.86 7.51
C SER A 62 12.54 8.70 9.01
N SER A 63 12.55 9.81 9.73
CA SER A 63 12.69 9.76 11.18
C SER A 63 11.44 9.25 11.88
N ASN A 64 10.31 9.26 11.20
CA ASN A 64 9.03 8.85 11.78
C ASN A 64 8.68 7.41 11.51
N SER A 65 9.42 6.76 10.66
CA SER A 65 9.27 5.33 10.43
C SER A 65 7.87 4.92 9.96
N ILE A 66 7.69 3.64 9.88
CA ILE A 66 6.42 3.02 9.55
C ILE A 66 5.88 2.42 10.84
N ILE A 67 4.62 2.63 11.12
CA ILE A 67 4.01 2.06 12.33
C ILE A 67 3.25 0.80 11.93
N PHE A 68 3.63 -0.32 12.52
CA PHE A 68 3.02 -1.61 12.26
C PHE A 68 2.64 -2.25 13.59
N LYS A 69 1.35 -2.53 13.74
CA LYS A 69 0.80 -3.09 14.98
C LYS A 69 1.18 -2.24 16.20
N GLY A 70 1.12 -0.92 16.00
CA GLY A 70 1.37 0.03 17.07
C GLY A 70 2.83 0.29 17.37
N LYS A 71 3.76 -0.26 16.60
CA LYS A 71 5.19 -0.11 16.85
C LYS A 71 5.91 0.42 15.63
N PRO A 72 6.92 1.27 15.82
CA PRO A 72 7.74 1.71 14.68
C PRO A 72 8.60 0.57 14.17
N VAL A 73 8.64 0.42 12.86
CA VAL A 73 9.45 -0.60 12.20
C VAL A 73 10.16 0.04 11.01
N ASN A 74 11.30 -0.50 10.62
CA ASN A 74 12.02 -0.05 9.45
C ASN A 74 11.66 -0.87 8.21
N ARG A 75 11.20 -2.09 8.42
CA ARG A 75 10.87 -3.00 7.35
C ARG A 75 9.93 -4.06 7.89
N VAL A 76 8.92 -4.39 7.09
CA VAL A 76 8.00 -5.46 7.47
C VAL A 76 7.50 -6.17 6.23
N VAL A 77 7.42 -7.50 6.32
CA VAL A 77 6.83 -8.34 5.29
C VAL A 77 5.32 -8.34 5.50
N LEU A 78 4.59 -8.06 4.42
CA LEU A 78 3.14 -7.90 4.47
C LEU A 78 2.41 -9.19 4.15
N SER A 79 1.37 -9.46 4.92
CA SER A 79 0.42 -10.54 4.64
C SER A 79 -0.93 -9.91 4.37
N SER A 80 -1.76 -10.60 3.60
CA SER A 80 -3.08 -10.06 3.24
C SER A 80 -3.87 -9.71 4.49
N GLY A 81 -4.41 -8.51 4.51
CA GLY A 81 -5.14 -7.97 5.64
C GLY A 81 -4.31 -7.13 6.58
N ASP A 82 -2.97 -7.14 6.43
CA ASP A 82 -2.13 -6.32 7.28
C ASP A 82 -2.32 -4.84 6.99
N THR A 83 -2.22 -4.04 8.05
CA THR A 83 -2.25 -2.59 7.93
C THR A 83 -0.98 -2.00 8.50
N PHE A 84 -0.57 -0.88 7.94
CA PHE A 84 0.52 -0.08 8.50
C PHE A 84 0.18 1.39 8.37
N GLN A 85 0.83 2.21 9.17
CA GLN A 85 0.56 3.64 9.20
C GLN A 85 1.79 4.45 8.86
N ILE A 86 1.58 5.51 8.11
CA ILE A 86 2.58 6.52 7.80
C ILE A 86 1.92 7.85 8.12
N GLY A 87 2.41 8.53 9.16
CA GLY A 87 1.73 9.72 9.67
C GLY A 87 0.31 9.37 10.08
N ASP A 88 -0.65 10.14 9.61
CA ASP A 88 -2.06 9.92 9.90
C ASP A 88 -2.75 9.02 8.87
N PHE A 89 -1.97 8.48 7.94
CA PHE A 89 -2.53 7.68 6.86
C PHE A 89 -2.38 6.19 7.16
N THR A 90 -3.46 5.45 6.94
CA THR A 90 -3.48 4.00 7.15
C THR A 90 -3.53 3.30 5.80
N PHE A 91 -2.65 2.33 5.62
CA PHE A 91 -2.61 1.51 4.42
C PHE A 91 -2.96 0.09 4.79
N ARG A 92 -3.75 -0.57 3.96
CA ARG A 92 -4.04 -1.99 4.11
C ARG A 92 -3.57 -2.72 2.88
N PHE A 93 -2.80 -3.78 3.11
CA PHE A 93 -2.32 -4.65 2.05
C PHE A 93 -3.34 -5.78 1.85
N THR A 94 -3.73 -6.02 0.61
CA THR A 94 -4.71 -7.03 0.27
C THR A 94 -4.23 -7.84 -0.91
N GLU A 95 -4.31 -9.16 -0.78
CA GLU A 95 -4.09 -10.07 -1.90
C GLU A 95 -5.44 -10.64 -2.29
N ALA A 96 -5.72 -10.65 -3.59
CA ALA A 96 -6.92 -11.24 -4.11
C ALA A 96 -6.52 -12.33 -5.11
N ASP A 97 -7.01 -13.53 -4.87
CA ASP A 97 -6.77 -14.63 -5.80
C ASP A 97 -7.70 -14.45 -6.99
N ILE A 98 -7.11 -14.27 -8.17
CA ILE A 98 -7.87 -14.02 -9.39
C ILE A 98 -7.90 -15.32 -10.19
N PRO A 99 -9.00 -16.07 -10.14
CA PRO A 99 -9.12 -17.33 -10.87
C PRO A 99 -9.29 -17.07 -12.36
N GLU A 100 -9.30 -18.15 -13.13
CA GLU A 100 -9.51 -18.06 -14.57
C GLU A 100 -10.88 -17.49 -14.94
N ALA A 101 -11.81 -17.52 -14.02
CA ALA A 101 -13.12 -16.90 -14.20
C ALA A 101 -13.09 -15.38 -14.09
N ARG A 102 -11.91 -14.82 -13.99
CA ARG A 102 -11.71 -13.38 -13.86
C ARG A 102 -12.45 -12.58 -14.93
N ASP A 103 -12.44 -13.03 -16.15
CA ASP A 103 -13.10 -12.31 -17.23
C ASP A 103 -14.59 -12.19 -17.00
N GLN A 104 -15.19 -13.24 -16.47
CA GLN A 104 -16.62 -13.21 -16.13
C GLN A 104 -16.87 -12.24 -14.99
N PHE A 105 -15.99 -12.22 -14.03
CA PHE A 105 -16.09 -11.29 -12.92
C PHE A 105 -16.02 -9.85 -13.42
N PHE A 106 -15.09 -9.58 -14.32
CA PHE A 106 -14.95 -8.25 -14.91
C PHE A 106 -16.19 -7.84 -15.67
N GLU A 107 -16.74 -8.74 -16.47
CA GLU A 107 -17.95 -8.46 -17.24
C GLU A 107 -19.10 -8.09 -16.31
N THR A 108 -19.24 -8.82 -15.22
CA THR A 108 -20.30 -8.56 -14.27
C THR A 108 -20.16 -7.17 -13.66
N ILE A 109 -18.96 -6.78 -13.32
CA ILE A 109 -18.71 -5.46 -12.76
C ILE A 109 -18.95 -4.37 -13.80
N THR A 110 -18.54 -4.61 -15.02
CA THR A 110 -18.67 -3.62 -16.09
C THR A 110 -20.13 -3.33 -16.40
N ILE A 111 -20.96 -4.34 -16.30
CA ILE A 111 -22.39 -4.19 -16.58
C ILE A 111 -23.08 -3.36 -15.51
N LEU A 112 -22.58 -3.40 -14.32
CA LEU A 112 -23.12 -2.62 -13.22
C LEU A 112 -22.74 -1.16 -13.34
#